data_db1796329ab48f93ba2c7c9d6448b3e6
#
_entry.id   db1796329ab48f93ba2c7c9d6448b3e6
#
_cell.length_a   1.000
_cell.length_b   1.000
_cell.length_c   1.000
_cell.angle_alpha   90.00
_cell.angle_beta   90.00
_cell.angle_gamma   90.00
#
_symmetry.space_group_name_H-M   'P 1'
#
loop_
_entity.id
_entity.type
_entity.pdbx_description
1 polymer ?
#
loop_
_entity_poly.entity_id
_entity_poly.type
_entity_poly.pdbx_seq_one_letter_code
_entity_poly.pdbx_strand_id
1 'polypeptide(L)' 'MIRCHFARLLGEKKLKISDVSRDTGINRGTLTRLYYETSERYEVEVLNQLCRYFGCEIGTLLEYIEDVDGATG' A
#
# COMPACT_ATOMS: atom_id res chain seq x y z
N MET A 1 13.43 3.27 -5.75
CA MET A 1 12.47 3.67 -4.70
C MET A 1 11.33 2.65 -4.60
N ILE A 2 10.77 2.53 -3.43
CA ILE A 2 9.64 1.63 -3.22
C ILE A 2 8.36 2.39 -3.49
N ARG A 3 7.48 1.80 -4.30
CA ARG A 3 6.16 2.36 -4.56
C ARG A 3 5.11 1.46 -3.91
N CYS A 4 4.09 2.09 -3.37
CA CYS A 4 2.96 1.37 -2.79
C CYS A 4 1.73 1.64 -3.63
N HIS A 5 1.09 0.58 -4.09
CA HIS A 5 -0.05 0.70 -5.00
C HIS A 5 -1.39 0.54 -4.29
N PHE A 6 -1.41 0.83 -3.00
CA PHE A 6 -2.63 0.72 -2.21
C PHE A 6 -3.76 1.58 -2.78
N ALA A 7 -3.42 2.82 -3.17
CA ALA A 7 -4.43 3.73 -3.72
C ALA A 7 -5.04 3.17 -5.01
N ARG A 8 -4.20 2.59 -5.85
CA ARG A 8 -4.67 1.99 -7.09
C ARG A 8 -5.61 0.82 -6.82
N LEU A 9 -5.23 -0.02 -5.85
CA LEU A 9 -6.06 -1.18 -5.51
C LEU A 9 -7.42 -0.73 -4.96
N LEU A 10 -7.43 0.34 -4.15
CA LEU A 10 -8.69 0.89 -3.67
C LEU A 10 -9.55 1.36 -4.84
N GLY A 11 -8.93 2.07 -5.78
CA GLY A 11 -9.65 2.57 -6.93
C GLY A 11 -10.24 1.45 -7.78
N GLU A 12 -9.46 0.41 -8.00
CA GLU A 12 -9.91 -0.73 -8.80
C GLU A 12 -11.08 -1.45 -8.14
N LYS A 13 -11.09 -1.50 -6.81
CA LYS A 13 -12.13 -2.18 -6.07
C LYS A 13 -13.25 -1.25 -5.63
N LYS A 14 -13.10 0.04 -5.91
CA LYS A 14 -14.07 1.07 -5.52
C LYS A 14 -14.28 1.07 -4.01
N LEU A 15 -13.18 0.97 -3.28
CA LEU A 15 -13.20 0.97 -1.82
C LEU A 15 -12.61 2.26 -1.28
N LYS A 16 -13.01 2.59 -0.06
CA LYS A 16 -12.45 3.73 0.67
C LYS A 16 -11.51 3.22 1.76
N ILE A 17 -10.64 4.10 2.23
CA ILE A 17 -9.76 3.75 3.34
C ILE A 17 -10.58 3.27 4.53
N SER A 18 -11.71 3.92 4.80
CA SER A 18 -12.56 3.55 5.94
C SER A 18 -13.11 2.12 5.79
N ASP A 19 -13.40 1.71 4.56
CA ASP A 19 -13.89 0.35 4.33
C ASP A 19 -12.83 -0.68 4.70
N VAL A 20 -11.61 -0.45 4.26
CA VAL A 20 -10.51 -1.37 4.53
C VAL A 20 -10.19 -1.41 6.02
N SER A 21 -10.19 -0.25 6.67
CA SER A 21 -9.94 -0.18 8.11
C SER A 21 -11.00 -0.95 8.89
N ARG A 22 -12.25 -0.80 8.50
CA ARG A 22 -13.34 -1.52 9.15
C ARG A 22 -13.20 -3.03 8.98
N ASP A 23 -12.86 -3.46 7.76
CA ASP A 23 -12.84 -4.87 7.43
C ASP A 23 -11.61 -5.59 7.96
N THR A 24 -10.49 -4.89 8.10
CA THR A 24 -9.23 -5.50 8.50
C THR A 24 -8.84 -5.19 9.94
N GLY A 25 -9.37 -4.11 10.49
CA GLY A 25 -8.95 -3.64 11.80
C GLY A 25 -7.65 -2.84 11.77
N ILE A 26 -7.10 -2.59 10.59
CA ILE A 26 -5.88 -1.80 10.48
C ILE A 26 -6.20 -0.34 10.76
N ASN A 27 -5.32 0.32 11.49
CA ASN A 27 -5.48 1.72 11.85
C ASN A 27 -5.57 2.60 10.61
N ARG A 28 -6.51 3.55 10.60
CA ARG A 28 -6.73 4.42 9.45
C ARG A 28 -5.51 5.26 9.12
N GLY A 29 -4.78 5.71 10.14
CA GLY A 29 -3.57 6.48 9.92
C GLY A 29 -2.53 5.69 9.14
N THR A 30 -2.40 4.41 9.47
CA THR A 30 -1.48 3.53 8.75
C THR A 30 -1.90 3.43 7.29
N LEU A 31 -3.19 3.20 7.05
CA LEU A 31 -3.69 3.08 5.68
C LEU A 31 -3.57 4.39 4.90
N THR A 32 -3.78 5.50 5.59
CA THR A 32 -3.64 6.81 4.96
C THR A 32 -2.22 7.04 4.49
N ARG A 33 -1.23 6.65 5.30
CA ARG A 33 0.17 6.78 4.90
C ARG A 33 0.50 5.89 3.73
N LEU A 34 -0.10 4.71 3.67
CA LEU A 34 0.10 3.84 2.50
C LEU A 34 -0.53 4.45 1.26
N TYR A 35 -1.69 5.04 1.42
CA TYR A 35 -2.41 5.65 0.30
C TYR A 35 -1.60 6.77 -0.34
N TYR A 36 -1.02 7.63 0.48
CA TYR A 36 -0.25 8.78 -0.02
C TYR A 36 1.24 8.48 -0.15
N GLU A 37 1.64 7.24 0.14
CA GLU A 37 3.03 6.79 0.03
C GLU A 37 3.96 7.62 0.89
N THR A 38 3.51 7.95 2.09
CA THR A 38 4.33 8.69 3.05
C THR A 38 4.87 7.81 4.17
N SER A 39 4.64 6.50 4.10
CA SER A 39 5.16 5.58 5.09
C SER A 39 6.67 5.47 5.00
N GLU A 40 7.32 5.49 6.16
CA GLU A 40 8.76 5.29 6.23
C GLU A 40 9.11 3.85 6.52
N ARG A 41 8.16 3.08 6.99
CA ARG A 41 8.33 1.63 7.20
C ARG A 41 6.99 0.94 6.95
N TYR A 42 7.11 -0.33 6.64
CA TYR A 42 5.95 -1.17 6.39
C TYR A 42 5.98 -2.34 7.36
N GLU A 43 4.91 -2.49 8.14
CA GLU A 43 4.81 -3.61 9.05
C GLU A 43 4.39 -4.85 8.27
N VAL A 44 5.08 -5.94 8.50
CA VAL A 44 4.81 -7.18 7.78
C VAL A 44 3.37 -7.63 8.00
N GLU A 45 2.86 -7.48 9.21
CA GLU A 45 1.50 -7.92 9.50
C GLU A 45 0.48 -7.13 8.69
N VAL A 46 0.70 -5.82 8.54
CA VAL A 46 -0.19 -4.99 7.73
C VAL A 46 -0.17 -5.44 6.27
N LEU A 47 1.03 -5.66 5.74
CA LEU A 47 1.17 -6.14 4.37
C LEU A 47 0.48 -7.48 4.18
N ASN A 48 0.65 -8.37 5.17
CA ASN A 48 0.04 -9.68 5.14
C ASN A 48 -1.48 -9.58 5.07
N GLN A 49 -2.06 -8.72 5.91
CA GLN A 49 -3.51 -8.53 5.93
C GLN A 49 -4.02 -7.94 4.63
N LEU A 50 -3.30 -6.99 4.06
CA LEU A 50 -3.72 -6.36 2.82
C LEU A 50 -3.66 -7.32 1.64
N CYS A 51 -2.61 -8.12 1.57
CA CYS A 51 -2.52 -9.12 0.51
C CYS A 51 -3.68 -10.12 0.62
N ARG A 52 -4.00 -10.51 1.84
CA ARG A 52 -5.13 -11.43 2.04
C ARG A 52 -6.45 -10.75 1.67
N TYR A 53 -6.61 -9.51 2.09
CA TYR A 53 -7.86 -8.77 1.86
C TYR A 53 -8.11 -8.56 0.37
N PHE A 54 -7.08 -8.17 -0.37
CA PHE A 54 -7.22 -7.92 -1.80
C PHE A 54 -7.04 -9.18 -2.64
N GLY A 55 -6.60 -10.28 -2.03
CA GLY A 55 -6.36 -11.50 -2.77
C GLY A 55 -5.22 -11.34 -3.78
N CYS A 56 -4.16 -10.64 -3.39
CA CYS A 56 -3.07 -10.37 -4.30
C CYS A 56 -1.73 -10.75 -3.66
N GLU A 57 -0.69 -10.78 -4.50
CA GLU A 57 0.65 -11.03 -4.03
C GLU A 57 1.31 -9.72 -3.64
N ILE A 58 2.40 -9.82 -2.90
CA ILE A 58 3.09 -8.63 -2.42
C ILE A 58 3.57 -7.75 -3.58
N GLY A 59 3.93 -8.34 -4.70
CA GLY A 59 4.38 -7.58 -5.86
C GLY A 59 3.29 -6.74 -6.50
N THR A 60 2.03 -7.04 -6.21
CA THR A 60 0.93 -6.22 -6.67
C THR A 60 0.76 -4.99 -5.79
N LEU A 61 1.09 -5.12 -4.52
CA LEU A 61 0.94 -4.05 -3.54
C LEU A 61 2.16 -3.15 -3.48
N LEU A 62 3.35 -3.73 -3.49
CA LEU A 62 4.60 -2.98 -3.42
C LEU A 62 5.47 -3.27 -4.62
N GLU A 63 6.22 -2.27 -5.04
CA GLU A 63 7.07 -2.41 -6.21
C GLU A 63 8.35 -1.60 -6.01
N TYR A 64 9.47 -2.14 -6.50
CA TYR A 64 10.70 -1.37 -6.53
C TYR A 64 10.88 -0.79 -7.93
N ILE A 65 11.11 0.50 -7.99
CA ILE A 65 11.37 1.19 -9.24
C ILE A 65 12.74 1.83 -9.11
N GLU A 66 13.58 1.60 -10.11
CA GLU A 66 14.92 2.14 -10.09
C GLU A 66 14.88 3.67 -10.11
N ASP A 67 15.74 4.29 -9.30
CA ASP A 67 15.78 5.75 -9.21
C ASP A 67 16.51 6.32 -10.41
N VAL A 68 15.74 6.73 -11.39
CA VAL A 68 16.31 7.29 -12.60
C VAL A 68 17.03 8.59 -12.30
N ASP A 69 16.55 9.31 -11.33
CA ASP A 69 17.17 10.57 -10.95
C ASP A 69 18.56 10.39 -10.42
N GLY A 70 18.77 9.28 -9.75
CA GLY A 70 20.10 8.99 -9.30
C GLY A 70 21.06 8.98 -10.46
N ALA A 71 20.58 8.52 -11.59
CA ALA A 71 21.39 8.47 -12.79
C ALA A 71 21.65 9.86 -13.33
N THR A 72 20.71 10.74 -13.14
CA THR A 72 20.87 12.10 -13.64
C THR A 72 21.59 12.97 -12.62
N GLY A 73 21.48 12.54 -11.41
CA GLY A 73 22.01 13.32 -10.30
C GLY A 73 23.46 13.52 -10.46
#